data_f7a3fd817805f29c5d215119a747c270
#
_entry.id   f7a3fd817805f29c5d215119a747c270
#
_cell.length_a   1.000
_cell.length_b   1.000
_cell.length_c   1.000
_cell.angle_alpha   90.00
_cell.angle_beta   90.00
_cell.angle_gamma   90.00
#
_symmetry.space_group_name_H-M   'P 1'
#
loop_
_entity.id
_entity.type
_entity.pdbx_description
1 polymer ?
#
loop_
_entity_poly.entity_id
_entity_poly.type
_entity_poly.pdbx_seq_one_letter_code
_entity_poly.pdbx_strand_id
1 'polypeptide(L)'
;MDKFLEVIWSPEALRQKELIENTRSQDQFDMYFSKIILLIENIKQNPFKGLGKPELLKYEIPPCWSRRINKKDRLVYRIHKRDIHIISILGHYND
;
A
#
# COMPACT_ATOMS: atom_id res chain seq x y z
N MET A 1 6.11 18.84 9.25
CA MET A 1 6.25 19.12 7.82
C MET A 1 6.23 17.80 7.05
N ASP A 2 5.42 17.74 6.02
CA ASP A 2 5.32 16.55 5.20
C ASP A 2 6.57 16.42 4.35
N LYS A 3 7.24 15.26 4.44
CA LYS A 3 8.47 15.00 3.71
C LYS A 3 8.23 14.50 2.30
N PHE A 4 7.01 14.07 2.01
CA PHE A 4 6.69 13.42 0.75
C PHE A 4 5.90 14.35 -0.16
N LEU A 5 6.25 14.32 -1.46
CA LEU A 5 5.63 15.18 -2.46
C LEU A 5 4.36 14.58 -3.04
N GLU A 6 4.39 13.28 -3.35
CA GLU A 6 3.30 12.63 -4.05
C GLU A 6 3.12 11.18 -3.64
N VAL A 7 1.87 10.72 -3.78
CA VAL A 7 1.55 9.29 -3.73
C VAL A 7 1.16 8.89 -5.14
N ILE A 8 1.93 7.98 -5.72
CA ILE A 8 1.77 7.57 -7.11
C ILE A 8 1.31 6.11 -7.14
N TRP A 9 0.14 5.87 -7.73
CA TRP A 9 -0.42 4.53 -7.86
C TRP A 9 0.03 3.91 -9.18
N SER A 10 0.59 2.70 -9.11
CA SER A 10 0.97 1.97 -10.31
C SER A 10 -0.28 1.57 -11.11
N PRO A 11 -0.15 1.29 -12.41
CA PRO A 11 -1.27 0.76 -13.19
C PRO A 11 -1.84 -0.52 -12.59
N GLU A 12 -1.00 -1.39 -12.05
CA GLU A 12 -1.45 -2.62 -11.39
C GLU A 12 -2.28 -2.33 -10.15
N ALA A 13 -1.81 -1.41 -9.30
CA ALA A 13 -2.54 -1.04 -8.09
C ALA A 13 -3.89 -0.40 -8.43
N LEU A 14 -3.95 0.41 -9.50
CA LEU A 14 -5.21 1.01 -9.95
C LEU A 14 -6.19 -0.05 -10.44
N ARG A 15 -5.70 -1.05 -11.20
CA ARG A 15 -6.55 -2.16 -11.65
C ARG A 15 -7.11 -2.95 -10.48
N GLN A 16 -6.28 -3.18 -9.47
CA GLN A 16 -6.70 -3.90 -8.27
C GLN A 16 -7.75 -3.12 -7.49
N LYS A 17 -7.56 -1.81 -7.37
CA LYS A 17 -8.56 -0.94 -6.73
C LYS A 17 -9.89 -1.02 -7.45
N GLU A 18 -9.87 -0.93 -8.77
CA GLU A 18 -11.06 -1.03 -9.60
C GLU A 18 -11.75 -2.38 -9.46
N LEU A 19 -10.98 -3.46 -9.41
CA LEU A 19 -11.51 -4.79 -9.20
C LEU A 19 -12.26 -4.90 -7.87
N ILE A 20 -11.68 -4.38 -6.79
CA ILE A 20 -12.32 -4.39 -5.48
C ILE A 20 -13.60 -3.57 -5.53
N GLU A 21 -13.55 -2.40 -6.15
CA GLU A 21 -14.69 -1.50 -6.29
C GLU A 21 -15.85 -2.17 -7.02
N ASN A 22 -15.55 -2.96 -8.05
CA ASN A 22 -16.55 -3.60 -8.90
C ASN A 22 -17.08 -4.93 -8.35
N THR A 23 -16.37 -5.55 -7.40
CA THR A 23 -16.74 -6.89 -6.92
C THR A 23 -17.20 -6.93 -5.47
N ARG A 24 -17.11 -5.83 -4.75
CA ARG A 24 -17.52 -5.76 -3.34
C ARG A 24 -18.61 -4.72 -3.16
N SER A 25 -19.34 -4.80 -2.05
CA SER A 25 -20.35 -3.78 -1.74
C SER A 25 -19.65 -2.44 -1.50
N GLN A 26 -20.41 -1.36 -1.59
CA GLN A 26 -19.88 -0.03 -1.33
C GLN A 26 -19.27 0.07 0.08
N ASP A 27 -19.96 -0.49 1.07
CA ASP A 27 -19.47 -0.47 2.45
C ASP A 27 -18.16 -1.23 2.61
N GLN A 28 -18.06 -2.38 1.96
CA GLN A 28 -16.82 -3.17 2.00
C GLN A 28 -15.67 -2.45 1.33
N PHE A 29 -15.94 -1.81 0.19
CA PHE A 29 -14.92 -1.03 -0.50
C PHE A 29 -14.47 0.15 0.36
N ASP A 30 -15.43 0.87 0.96
CA ASP A 30 -15.10 2.03 1.79
C ASP A 30 -14.22 1.64 2.98
N MET A 31 -14.54 0.53 3.64
CA MET A 31 -13.73 0.03 4.74
C MET A 31 -12.32 -0.34 4.29
N TYR A 32 -12.23 -1.04 3.17
CA TYR A 32 -10.94 -1.47 2.63
C TYR A 32 -10.08 -0.28 2.26
N PHE A 33 -10.66 0.66 1.54
CA PHE A 33 -9.93 1.82 1.05
C PHE A 33 -9.54 2.75 2.18
N SER A 34 -10.41 2.90 3.19
CA SER A 34 -10.09 3.69 4.39
C SER A 34 -8.84 3.15 5.10
N LYS A 35 -8.71 1.83 5.16
CA LYS A 35 -7.53 1.21 5.75
C LYS A 35 -6.28 1.53 4.94
N ILE A 36 -6.39 1.50 3.61
CA ILE A 36 -5.27 1.84 2.73
C ILE A 36 -4.83 3.29 2.96
N ILE A 37 -5.79 4.21 3.02
CA ILE A 37 -5.48 5.63 3.26
C ILE A 37 -4.79 5.81 4.61
N LEU A 38 -5.28 5.13 5.64
CA LEU A 38 -4.64 5.18 6.96
C LEU A 38 -3.19 4.71 6.90
N LEU A 39 -2.93 3.63 6.20
CA LEU A 39 -1.57 3.12 6.03
C LEU A 39 -0.69 4.12 5.27
N ILE A 40 -1.21 4.71 4.20
CA ILE A 40 -0.46 5.69 3.42
C ILE A 40 -0.09 6.91 4.28
N GLU A 41 -1.03 7.41 5.08
CA GLU A 41 -0.73 8.54 5.97
C GLU A 41 0.33 8.18 7.00
N ASN A 42 0.31 6.94 7.48
CA ASN A 42 1.33 6.48 8.41
C ASN A 42 2.70 6.33 7.72
N ILE A 43 2.72 5.88 6.46
CA ILE A 43 3.94 5.80 5.66
C ILE A 43 4.57 7.19 5.50
N LYS A 44 3.76 8.21 5.29
CA LYS A 44 4.25 9.59 5.18
C LYS A 44 4.97 10.05 6.44
N GLN A 45 4.53 9.58 7.59
CA GLN A 45 5.17 9.93 8.86
C GLN A 45 6.43 9.13 9.09
N ASN A 46 6.40 7.84 8.77
CA ASN A 46 7.56 6.97 8.89
C ASN A 46 7.43 5.83 7.90
N PRO A 47 8.22 5.84 6.83
CA PRO A 47 8.07 4.83 5.76
C PRO A 47 8.49 3.41 6.17
N PHE A 48 9.19 3.25 7.27
CA PHE A 48 9.77 1.95 7.63
C PHE A 48 9.29 1.41 8.98
N LYS A 49 8.46 2.14 9.68
CA LYS A 49 7.91 1.73 10.99
C LYS A 49 6.46 2.15 11.10
N GLY A 50 5.71 1.46 11.94
CA GLY A 50 4.36 1.88 12.27
C GLY A 50 3.31 0.83 11.96
N LEU A 51 2.16 1.28 11.49
CA LEU A 51 0.98 0.44 11.30
C LEU A 51 1.17 -0.62 10.23
N GLY A 52 0.55 -1.76 10.43
CA GLY A 52 0.51 -2.82 9.43
C GLY A 52 1.76 -3.66 9.32
N LYS A 53 2.62 -3.64 10.33
CA LYS A 53 3.87 -4.44 10.38
C LYS A 53 4.72 -4.24 9.14
N PRO A 54 5.30 -3.04 8.94
CA PRO A 54 6.16 -2.78 7.78
C PRO A 54 7.26 -3.81 7.65
N GLU A 55 7.44 -4.35 6.46
CA GLU A 55 8.41 -5.40 6.21
C GLU A 55 9.09 -5.17 4.87
N LEU A 56 10.42 -5.30 4.88
CA LEU A 56 11.21 -5.21 3.66
C LEU A 56 11.06 -6.49 2.86
N LEU A 57 10.73 -6.36 1.58
CA LEU A 57 10.63 -7.49 0.66
C LEU A 57 12.02 -7.71 0.04
N LYS A 58 12.76 -8.63 0.60
CA LYS A 58 14.21 -8.79 0.35
C LYS A 58 14.56 -9.11 -1.10
N TYR A 59 13.66 -9.79 -1.79
CA TYR A 59 13.97 -10.30 -3.14
C TYR A 59 13.40 -9.45 -4.25
N GLU A 60 12.79 -8.31 -3.91
CA GLU A 60 12.30 -7.38 -4.91
C GLU A 60 13.42 -6.45 -5.38
N ILE A 61 13.46 -6.17 -6.68
CA ILE A 61 14.42 -5.24 -7.27
C ILE A 61 13.67 -4.27 -8.17
N PRO A 62 13.64 -2.97 -7.85
CA PRO A 62 14.18 -2.34 -6.65
C PRO A 62 13.45 -2.76 -5.39
N PRO A 63 14.05 -2.57 -4.22
CA PRO A 63 13.43 -3.00 -2.97
C PRO A 63 12.08 -2.35 -2.72
N CYS A 64 11.15 -3.16 -2.22
CA CYS A 64 9.82 -2.71 -1.83
C CYS A 64 9.57 -3.06 -0.37
N TRP A 65 8.57 -2.40 0.19
CA TRP A 65 8.10 -2.67 1.54
C TRP A 65 6.65 -3.10 1.47
N SER A 66 6.19 -3.83 2.47
CA SER A 66 4.78 -4.19 2.57
C SER A 66 4.24 -3.81 3.92
N ARG A 67 2.94 -3.50 3.95
CA ARG A 67 2.19 -3.33 5.19
C ARG A 67 0.90 -4.12 5.07
N ARG A 68 0.47 -4.72 6.18
CA ARG A 68 -0.73 -5.54 6.19
C ARG A 68 -1.97 -4.65 6.11
N ILE A 69 -2.83 -4.92 5.13
CA ILE A 69 -4.16 -4.31 5.06
C ILE A 69 -5.11 -5.14 5.91
N ASN A 70 -5.05 -6.46 5.75
CA ASN A 70 -5.80 -7.43 6.52
C ASN A 70 -4.99 -8.72 6.58
N LYS A 71 -5.59 -9.84 6.97
CA LYS A 71 -4.88 -11.12 7.09
C LYS A 71 -4.34 -11.61 5.76
N LYS A 72 -4.99 -11.25 4.67
CA LYS A 72 -4.69 -11.77 3.34
C LYS A 72 -3.89 -10.80 2.49
N ASP A 73 -4.27 -9.53 2.52
CA ASP A 73 -3.77 -8.54 1.56
C ASP A 73 -2.69 -7.66 2.16
N ARG A 74 -1.78 -7.23 1.30
CA ARG A 74 -0.67 -6.34 1.66
C ARG A 74 -0.66 -5.13 0.75
N LEU A 75 -0.41 -3.98 1.35
CA LEU A 75 -0.06 -2.77 0.62
C LEU A 75 1.44 -2.85 0.33
N VAL A 76 1.80 -3.00 -0.93
CA VAL A 76 3.21 -3.05 -1.34
C VAL A 76 3.57 -1.68 -1.91
N TYR A 77 4.64 -1.11 -1.38
CA TYR A 77 5.03 0.24 -1.76
C TYR A 77 6.54 0.38 -1.81
N ARG A 78 6.97 1.42 -2.47
CA ARG A 78 8.38 1.76 -2.59
C ARG A 78 8.53 3.27 -2.44
N ILE A 79 9.61 3.68 -1.79
CA ILE A 79 9.98 5.09 -1.69
C ILE A 79 11.02 5.36 -2.76
N HIS A 80 10.74 6.31 -3.64
CA HIS A 80 11.68 6.75 -4.66
C HIS A 80 11.78 8.27 -4.59
N LYS A 81 12.98 8.74 -4.28
CA LYS A 81 13.20 10.15 -3.96
C LYS A 81 12.29 10.54 -2.79
N ARG A 82 11.32 11.41 -2.99
CA ARG A 82 10.40 11.82 -1.94
C ARG A 82 8.96 11.40 -2.24
N ASP A 83 8.79 10.51 -3.20
CA ASP A 83 7.48 10.03 -3.59
C ASP A 83 7.23 8.62 -3.06
N ILE A 84 5.97 8.35 -2.75
CA ILE A 84 5.51 7.03 -2.33
C ILE A 84 4.84 6.37 -3.53
N HIS A 85 5.42 5.26 -3.99
CA HIS A 85 4.87 4.51 -5.10
C HIS A 85 4.10 3.32 -4.56
N ILE A 86 2.79 3.27 -4.83
CA ILE A 86 1.94 2.14 -4.46
C ILE A 86 2.03 1.13 -5.60
N ILE A 87 2.62 -0.03 -5.30
CA ILE A 87 2.91 -1.05 -6.30
C ILE A 87 1.73 -2.00 -6.47
N SER A 88 1.17 -2.47 -5.35
CA SER A 88 0.01 -3.35 -5.38
C SER A 88 -0.71 -3.31 -4.04
N ILE A 89 -1.99 -3.72 -4.03
CA ILE A 89 -2.80 -3.76 -2.81
C ILE A 89 -3.46 -5.13 -2.59
N LEU A 90 -3.50 -5.97 -3.62
CA LEU A 90 -3.98 -7.34 -3.49
C LEU A 90 -2.82 -8.34 -3.47
N GLY A 91 -1.62 -7.84 -3.30
CA GLY A 91 -0.45 -8.67 -3.28
C GLY A 91 -0.46 -9.64 -2.11
N HIS A 92 -0.16 -10.89 -2.38
CA HIS A 92 -0.01 -11.91 -1.37
C HIS A 92 1.45 -12.36 -1.40
N TYR A 93 2.19 -11.93 -0.40
CA TYR A 93 3.61 -12.24 -0.33
C TYR A 93 3.85 -13.18 0.85
N ASN A 94 4.52 -14.27 0.60
CA ASN A 94 4.96 -15.18 1.64
C ASN A 94 6.26 -14.64 2.22
N ASP A 95 6.22 -14.39 3.48
CA ASP A 95 7.36 -13.84 4.21
C ASP A 95 8.32 -14.95 4.65
#